data_0111aedb6411d65b52fa0050eef63745
#
_entry.id   0111aedb6411d65b52fa0050eef63745
#
_cell.length_a   1.000
_cell.length_b   1.000
_cell.length_c   1.000
_cell.angle_alpha   90.00
_cell.angle_beta   90.00
_cell.angle_gamma   90.00
#
_symmetry.space_group_name_H-M   'P 1'
#
loop_
_entity.id
_entity.type
_entity.pdbx_description
1 polymer ?
#
loop_
_entity_poly.entity_id
_entity_poly.type
_entity_poly.pdbx_seq_one_letter_code
_entity_poly.pdbx_strand_id
1 'polypeptide(L)'
;HLVILKQHLQLLYRSVIFLIFANQINKCNMKFKILVPLLCLCFLSSCYTSQLVSKFSGTQVELGMSQNEFIQKFGKPFNKEMAYTYDKHKRETLFYKEDLYRGSWFIVTTAFTFVDSKLVSQEIVREERQFNHEEHPRREKH
;
A
#
# COMPACT_ATOMS: atom_id res chain seq x y z
N HIS A 1 7.95 -5.17 12.39
CA HIS A 1 7.29 -5.95 13.46
C HIS A 1 5.83 -5.55 13.67
N LEU A 2 5.49 -4.24 13.63
CA LEU A 2 4.11 -3.76 13.90
C LEU A 2 3.10 -4.16 12.81
N VAL A 3 3.54 -4.25 11.55
CA VAL A 3 2.69 -4.62 10.41
C VAL A 3 2.31 -6.10 10.46
N ILE A 4 3.25 -6.96 10.83
CA ILE A 4 3.03 -8.42 10.97
C ILE A 4 2.07 -8.69 12.13
N LEU A 5 2.22 -7.97 13.25
CA LEU A 5 1.34 -8.08 14.41
C LEU A 5 -0.10 -7.68 14.06
N LYS A 6 -0.28 -6.63 13.27
CA LYS A 6 -1.59 -6.14 12.80
C LYS A 6 -2.27 -7.14 11.85
N GLN A 7 -1.50 -7.81 10.99
CA GLN A 7 -2.01 -8.88 10.13
C GLN A 7 -2.44 -10.13 10.94
N HIS A 8 -1.67 -10.54 11.93
CA HIS A 8 -2.04 -11.65 12.80
C HIS A 8 -3.27 -11.35 13.65
N LEU A 9 -3.40 -10.12 14.14
CA LEU A 9 -4.57 -9.70 14.91
C LEU A 9 -5.84 -9.68 14.05
N GLN A 10 -5.74 -9.25 12.77
CA GLN A 10 -6.86 -9.30 11.84
C GLN A 10 -7.28 -10.74 11.47
N LEU A 11 -6.32 -11.66 11.33
CA LEU A 11 -6.60 -13.08 11.10
C LEU A 11 -7.28 -13.73 12.29
N LEU A 12 -6.84 -13.45 13.52
CA LEU A 12 -7.46 -13.92 14.74
C LEU A 12 -8.88 -13.38 14.92
N TYR A 13 -9.10 -12.09 14.68
CA TYR A 13 -10.41 -11.47 14.74
C TYR A 13 -11.40 -12.08 13.71
N ARG A 14 -10.92 -12.37 12.49
CA ARG A 14 -11.72 -13.06 11.47
C ARG A 14 -12.04 -14.50 11.86
N SER A 15 -11.10 -15.23 12.47
CA SER A 15 -11.32 -16.60 12.93
C SER A 15 -12.35 -16.65 14.07
N VAL A 16 -12.32 -15.70 15.01
CA VAL A 16 -13.29 -15.62 16.12
C VAL A 16 -14.68 -15.30 15.60
N ILE A 17 -14.82 -14.36 14.66
CA ILE A 17 -16.12 -14.05 14.03
C ILE A 17 -16.65 -15.28 13.29
N PHE A 18 -15.79 -16.01 12.58
CA PHE A 18 -16.17 -17.24 11.88
C PHE A 18 -16.70 -18.32 12.83
N LEU A 19 -16.07 -18.51 14.00
CA LEU A 19 -16.50 -19.46 15.03
C LEU A 19 -17.84 -19.05 15.65
N ILE A 20 -18.07 -17.76 15.90
CA ILE A 20 -19.34 -17.25 16.44
C ILE A 20 -20.47 -17.45 15.43
N PHE A 21 -20.21 -17.18 14.14
CA PHE A 21 -21.19 -17.41 13.07
C PHE A 21 -21.46 -18.92 12.85
N ALA A 22 -20.44 -19.78 12.89
CA ALA A 22 -20.59 -21.22 12.75
C ALA A 22 -21.46 -21.83 13.86
N ASN A 23 -21.39 -21.28 15.09
CA ASN A 23 -22.21 -21.72 16.21
C ASN A 23 -23.70 -21.30 16.08
N GLN A 24 -23.98 -20.19 15.42
CA GLN A 24 -25.37 -19.74 15.16
C GLN A 24 -26.06 -20.53 14.03
N ILE A 25 -25.28 -21.13 13.10
CA ILE A 25 -25.82 -21.84 11.92
C ILE A 25 -26.42 -23.20 12.28
N ASN A 26 -26.11 -23.75 13.44
CA ASN A 26 -26.66 -25.05 13.88
C ASN A 26 -28.18 -25.00 14.13
N LYS A 27 -28.78 -23.83 14.17
CA LYS A 27 -30.23 -23.64 14.42
C LYS A 27 -31.06 -23.25 13.19
N CYS A 28 -30.43 -23.04 12.00
CA CYS A 28 -31.14 -22.53 10.83
C CYS A 28 -31.08 -23.47 9.63
N ASN A 29 -32.14 -23.42 8.83
CA ASN A 29 -32.54 -24.28 7.71
C ASN A 29 -31.41 -24.62 6.73
N MET A 30 -31.44 -25.86 6.15
CA MET A 30 -30.42 -26.49 5.31
C MET A 30 -29.94 -25.66 4.10
N LYS A 31 -30.77 -24.76 3.58
CA LYS A 31 -30.42 -23.86 2.44
C LYS A 31 -29.42 -22.75 2.84
N PHE A 32 -29.39 -22.36 4.11
CA PHE A 32 -28.44 -21.37 4.62
C PHE A 32 -27.04 -21.95 4.89
N LYS A 33 -26.95 -23.27 5.10
CA LYS A 33 -25.66 -23.96 5.36
C LYS A 33 -24.69 -23.90 4.17
N ILE A 34 -25.21 -23.76 2.95
CA ILE A 34 -24.40 -23.68 1.73
C ILE A 34 -24.10 -22.21 1.36
N LEU A 35 -25.01 -21.28 1.66
CA LEU A 35 -24.84 -19.86 1.30
C LEU A 35 -23.73 -19.16 2.09
N VAL A 36 -23.57 -19.49 3.36
CA VAL A 36 -22.57 -18.86 4.24
C VAL A 36 -21.13 -19.18 3.85
N PRO A 37 -20.72 -20.45 3.59
CA PRO A 37 -19.36 -20.73 3.14
C PRO A 37 -19.07 -20.17 1.73
N LEU A 38 -20.09 -20.12 0.85
CA LEU A 38 -19.95 -19.48 -0.46
C LEU A 38 -19.71 -17.98 -0.36
N LEU A 39 -20.42 -17.29 0.54
CA LEU A 39 -20.22 -15.88 0.83
C LEU A 39 -18.84 -15.60 1.45
N CYS A 40 -18.35 -16.48 2.35
CA CYS A 40 -17.01 -16.38 2.94
C CYS A 40 -15.90 -16.53 1.89
N LEU A 41 -16.05 -17.41 0.89
CA LEU A 41 -15.10 -17.55 -0.21
C LEU A 41 -14.97 -16.27 -1.05
N CYS A 42 -16.04 -15.51 -1.24
CA CYS A 42 -16.01 -14.23 -1.95
C CYS A 42 -15.22 -13.14 -1.20
N PHE A 43 -15.19 -13.18 0.14
CA PHE A 43 -14.43 -12.19 0.93
C PHE A 43 -12.93 -12.50 1.03
N LEU A 44 -12.48 -13.72 0.70
CA LEU A 44 -11.06 -14.10 0.75
C LEU A 44 -10.27 -13.62 -0.47
N SER A 45 -10.94 -13.29 -1.58
CA SER A 45 -10.29 -12.87 -2.82
C SER A 45 -9.93 -11.38 -2.89
N SER A 46 -10.32 -10.55 -1.90
CA SER A 46 -10.21 -9.08 -1.97
C SER A 46 -8.84 -8.49 -1.56
N CYS A 47 -7.88 -9.29 -1.12
CA CYS A 47 -6.64 -8.74 -0.53
C CYS A 47 -5.41 -8.73 -1.45
N TYR A 48 -5.50 -9.26 -2.69
CA TYR A 48 -4.29 -9.47 -3.51
C TYR A 48 -3.93 -8.31 -4.46
N THR A 49 -4.83 -7.37 -4.71
CA THR A 49 -4.65 -6.36 -5.77
C THR A 49 -3.97 -5.07 -5.36
N SER A 50 -3.72 -4.84 -4.07
CA SER A 50 -3.21 -3.54 -3.58
C SER A 50 -1.73 -3.26 -3.89
N GLN A 51 -0.95 -4.27 -4.31
CA GLN A 51 0.48 -4.13 -4.61
C GLN A 51 0.78 -3.98 -6.11
N LEU A 52 -0.24 -4.16 -6.97
CA LEU A 52 -0.11 -4.05 -8.42
C LEU A 52 -0.25 -2.61 -8.93
N VAL A 53 -0.87 -1.75 -8.13
CA VAL A 53 -1.17 -0.36 -8.52
C VAL A 53 -0.58 0.58 -7.49
N SER A 54 0.11 1.62 -7.96
CA SER A 54 0.64 2.67 -7.08
C SER A 54 -0.48 3.35 -6.30
N LYS A 55 -0.25 3.63 -5.02
CA LYS A 55 -1.15 4.45 -4.17
C LYS A 55 -1.34 5.87 -4.71
N PHE A 56 -0.39 6.32 -5.53
CA PHE A 56 -0.37 7.66 -6.10
C PHE A 56 -0.88 7.69 -7.54
N SER A 57 -1.45 6.58 -8.05
CA SER A 57 -2.00 6.53 -9.40
C SER A 57 -3.43 7.04 -9.46
N GLY A 58 -3.77 7.63 -10.59
CA GLY A 58 -5.14 7.99 -10.94
C GLY A 58 -5.74 9.12 -10.11
N THR A 59 -7.02 9.00 -9.78
CA THR A 59 -7.85 10.02 -9.12
C THR A 59 -7.53 10.26 -7.64
N GLN A 60 -6.52 9.60 -7.08
CA GLN A 60 -6.20 9.75 -5.66
C GLN A 60 -5.31 10.97 -5.37
N VAL A 61 -4.56 11.44 -6.35
CA VAL A 61 -3.68 12.61 -6.26
C VAL A 61 -4.16 13.64 -7.27
N GLU A 62 -4.53 14.82 -6.79
CA GLU A 62 -5.01 15.92 -7.61
C GLU A 62 -4.08 17.13 -7.46
N LEU A 63 -3.71 17.75 -8.58
CA LEU A 63 -2.98 19.01 -8.55
C LEU A 63 -3.81 20.09 -7.83
N GLY A 64 -3.14 20.89 -7.00
CA GLY A 64 -3.81 21.87 -6.14
C GLY A 64 -4.26 21.34 -4.79
N MET A 65 -4.17 20.00 -4.53
CA MET A 65 -4.40 19.42 -3.20
C MET A 65 -3.50 20.08 -2.16
N SER A 66 -4.03 20.34 -0.96
CA SER A 66 -3.24 20.92 0.11
C SER A 66 -2.23 19.91 0.69
N GLN A 67 -1.06 20.40 1.11
CA GLN A 67 -0.01 19.56 1.70
C GLN A 67 -0.50 18.80 2.95
N ASN A 68 -1.32 19.44 3.79
CA ASN A 68 -1.86 18.81 5.00
C ASN A 68 -2.83 17.66 4.66
N GLU A 69 -3.72 17.89 3.70
CA GLU A 69 -4.63 16.87 3.19
C GLU A 69 -3.87 15.70 2.59
N PHE A 70 -2.83 15.99 1.80
CA PHE A 70 -1.95 14.98 1.21
C PHE A 70 -1.30 14.11 2.28
N ILE A 71 -0.70 14.72 3.33
CA ILE A 71 -0.06 13.99 4.42
C ILE A 71 -1.08 13.20 5.25
N GLN A 72 -2.30 13.72 5.46
CA GLN A 72 -3.36 12.97 6.14
C GLN A 72 -3.77 11.72 5.35
N LYS A 73 -3.86 11.84 4.01
CA LYS A 73 -4.29 10.76 3.13
C LYS A 73 -3.21 9.69 2.91
N PHE A 74 -1.97 10.10 2.68
CA PHE A 74 -0.87 9.22 2.28
C PHE A 74 0.15 8.94 3.39
N GLY A 75 0.04 9.62 4.51
CA GLY A 75 0.96 9.49 5.64
C GLY A 75 2.19 10.41 5.52
N LYS A 76 3.12 10.26 6.45
CA LYS A 76 4.34 11.08 6.48
C LYS A 76 5.31 10.66 5.37
N PRO A 77 5.96 11.61 4.68
CA PRO A 77 7.02 11.31 3.71
C PRO A 77 8.25 10.72 4.42
N PHE A 78 9.05 9.91 3.70
CA PHE A 78 10.31 9.41 4.24
C PHE A 78 11.44 10.45 4.17
N ASN A 79 11.34 11.41 3.23
CA ASN A 79 12.24 12.55 3.11
C ASN A 79 11.49 13.79 2.66
N LYS A 80 12.04 14.96 2.98
CA LYS A 80 11.48 16.26 2.66
C LYS A 80 12.61 17.24 2.34
N GLU A 81 12.44 17.96 1.24
CA GLU A 81 13.31 19.06 0.83
C GLU A 81 12.54 20.37 0.81
N MET A 82 13.21 21.47 1.17
CA MET A 82 12.62 22.80 1.18
C MET A 82 13.56 23.76 0.45
N ALA A 83 12.98 24.61 -0.39
CA ALA A 83 13.66 25.67 -1.11
C ALA A 83 12.72 26.85 -1.31
N TYR A 84 13.29 28.01 -1.61
CA TYR A 84 12.51 29.14 -2.12
C TYR A 84 12.71 29.23 -3.64
N THR A 85 11.65 29.52 -4.36
CA THR A 85 11.73 29.86 -5.78
C THR A 85 12.33 31.25 -5.96
N TYR A 86 12.73 31.62 -7.18
CA TYR A 86 13.22 32.96 -7.51
C TYR A 86 12.22 34.05 -7.11
N ASP A 87 10.92 33.78 -7.24
CA ASP A 87 9.82 34.67 -6.87
C ASP A 87 9.47 34.63 -5.36
N LYS A 88 10.35 34.09 -4.53
CA LYS A 88 10.21 33.97 -3.07
C LYS A 88 9.04 33.08 -2.60
N HIS A 89 8.44 32.26 -3.47
CA HIS A 89 7.47 31.28 -3.06
C HIS A 89 8.15 30.10 -2.36
N LYS A 90 7.53 29.59 -1.31
CA LYS A 90 8.02 28.41 -0.59
C LYS A 90 7.75 27.17 -1.39
N ARG A 91 8.81 26.46 -1.79
CA ARG A 91 8.72 25.15 -2.45
C ARG A 91 9.13 24.06 -1.49
N GLU A 92 8.28 23.06 -1.33
CA GLU A 92 8.54 21.86 -0.53
C GLU A 92 8.35 20.62 -1.41
N THR A 93 9.33 19.72 -1.40
CA THR A 93 9.26 18.45 -2.11
C THR A 93 9.21 17.31 -1.10
N LEU A 94 8.14 16.53 -1.14
CA LEU A 94 7.93 15.36 -0.28
C LEU A 94 8.23 14.10 -1.07
N PHE A 95 9.03 13.20 -0.49
CA PHE A 95 9.42 11.93 -1.11
C PHE A 95 8.72 10.77 -0.44
N TYR A 96 8.12 9.90 -1.26
CA TYR A 96 7.45 8.68 -0.84
C TYR A 96 8.04 7.48 -1.56
N LYS A 97 8.12 6.35 -0.85
CA LYS A 97 8.53 5.05 -1.42
C LYS A 97 7.36 4.08 -1.42
N GLU A 98 7.28 3.30 -2.49
CA GLU A 98 6.33 2.21 -2.65
C GLU A 98 7.05 0.97 -3.16
N ASP A 99 6.62 -0.20 -2.66
CA ASP A 99 7.00 -1.49 -3.22
C ASP A 99 5.90 -1.92 -4.19
N LEU A 100 6.24 -2.01 -5.48
CA LEU A 100 5.33 -2.41 -6.54
C LEU A 100 5.76 -3.74 -7.16
N TYR A 101 4.80 -4.63 -7.41
CA TYR A 101 5.03 -5.89 -8.10
C TYR A 101 4.55 -5.81 -9.55
N ARG A 102 5.47 -5.94 -10.52
CA ARG A 102 5.21 -5.96 -11.98
C ARG A 102 5.95 -7.14 -12.61
N GLY A 103 5.65 -8.38 -12.17
CA GLY A 103 6.45 -9.55 -12.56
C GLY A 103 7.77 -9.70 -11.79
N SER A 104 8.25 -8.65 -11.14
CA SER A 104 9.28 -8.61 -10.11
C SER A 104 8.98 -7.43 -9.17
N TRP A 105 9.67 -7.38 -8.05
CA TRP A 105 9.53 -6.28 -7.09
C TRP A 105 10.34 -5.07 -7.53
N PHE A 106 9.73 -3.90 -7.42
CA PHE A 106 10.35 -2.60 -7.66
C PHE A 106 10.13 -1.70 -6.47
N ILE A 107 11.18 -0.98 -6.07
CA ILE A 107 11.05 0.16 -5.16
C ILE A 107 10.92 1.41 -6.02
N VAL A 108 9.77 2.06 -5.96
CA VAL A 108 9.50 3.31 -6.68
C VAL A 108 9.53 4.46 -5.69
N THR A 109 10.33 5.47 -6.00
CA THR A 109 10.38 6.72 -5.24
C THR A 109 9.71 7.82 -6.05
N THR A 110 8.65 8.40 -5.48
CA THR A 110 7.89 9.49 -6.09
C THR A 110 8.11 10.78 -5.30
N ALA A 111 8.41 11.87 -6.01
CA ALA A 111 8.52 13.21 -5.47
C ALA A 111 7.21 13.98 -5.74
N PHE A 112 6.71 14.64 -4.71
CA PHE A 112 5.56 15.54 -4.77
C PHE A 112 6.01 16.94 -4.41
N THR A 113 5.93 17.85 -5.38
CA THR A 113 6.33 19.24 -5.17
C THR A 113 5.13 20.11 -4.84
N PHE A 114 5.23 20.83 -3.75
CA PHE A 114 4.26 21.80 -3.27
C PHE A 114 4.85 23.21 -3.37
N VAL A 115 4.07 24.13 -3.87
CA VAL A 115 4.37 25.57 -3.83
C VAL A 115 3.28 26.23 -3.00
N ASP A 116 3.69 26.99 -2.00
CA ASP A 116 2.78 27.62 -1.03
C ASP A 116 1.72 26.65 -0.49
N SER A 117 2.19 25.44 -0.12
CA SER A 117 1.37 24.34 0.43
C SER A 117 0.33 23.76 -0.55
N LYS A 118 0.43 24.01 -1.86
CA LYS A 118 -0.40 23.42 -2.91
C LYS A 118 0.43 22.52 -3.81
N LEU A 119 -0.09 21.31 -4.09
CA LEU A 119 0.55 20.35 -4.97
C LEU A 119 0.61 20.89 -6.40
N VAL A 120 1.81 21.00 -6.97
CA VAL A 120 2.04 21.49 -8.33
C VAL A 120 2.60 20.44 -9.28
N SER A 121 3.32 19.42 -8.75
CA SER A 121 3.82 18.34 -9.59
C SER A 121 3.99 17.04 -8.82
N GLN A 122 3.91 15.92 -9.57
CA GLN A 122 4.22 14.57 -9.17
C GLN A 122 5.22 14.00 -10.17
N GLU A 123 6.31 13.41 -9.68
CA GLU A 123 7.36 12.86 -10.54
C GLU A 123 7.93 11.59 -9.91
N ILE A 124 8.15 10.54 -10.73
CA ILE A 124 8.91 9.36 -10.31
C ILE A 124 10.40 9.70 -10.47
N VAL A 125 11.09 9.84 -9.34
CA VAL A 125 12.51 10.22 -9.33
C VAL A 125 13.45 9.03 -9.30
N ARG A 126 12.97 7.85 -8.88
CA ARG A 126 13.76 6.63 -8.82
C ARG A 126 12.88 5.40 -8.92
N GLU A 127 13.31 4.44 -9.74
CA GLU A 127 12.72 3.11 -9.80
C GLU A 127 13.86 2.09 -9.76
N GLU A 128 13.86 1.23 -8.73
CA GLU A 128 14.89 0.22 -8.49
C GLU A 128 14.25 -1.16 -8.46
N ARG A 129 14.76 -2.07 -9.30
CA ARG A 129 14.36 -3.47 -9.25
C ARG A 129 15.03 -4.14 -8.05
N GLN A 130 14.23 -4.77 -7.19
CA GLN A 130 14.75 -5.64 -6.16
C GLN A 130 15.18 -6.97 -6.81
N PHE A 131 16.50 -7.18 -6.89
CA PHE A 131 17.02 -8.51 -7.21
C PHE A 131 16.97 -9.32 -5.92
N ASN A 132 16.26 -10.46 -5.93
CA ASN A 132 16.49 -11.46 -4.92
C ASN A 132 17.94 -11.95 -5.12
N HIS A 133 18.85 -11.55 -4.24
CA HIS A 133 20.18 -12.08 -4.14
C HIS A 133 20.12 -13.53 -3.64
N GLU A 134 19.69 -14.45 -4.50
CA GLU A 134 20.05 -15.85 -4.42
C GLU A 134 21.02 -16.17 -5.58
N GLU A 135 22.11 -15.43 -5.68
CA GLU A 135 23.28 -15.93 -6.35
C GLU A 135 24.03 -16.84 -5.37
N HIS A 136 23.72 -18.14 -5.44
CA HIS A 136 24.62 -19.17 -4.93
C HIS A 136 25.99 -18.99 -5.60
N PRO A 137 27.09 -18.83 -4.83
CA PRO A 137 28.41 -18.81 -5.42
C PRO A 137 28.63 -20.18 -6.08
N ARG A 138 28.77 -20.16 -7.39
CA ARG A 138 29.15 -21.32 -8.20
C ARG A 138 30.52 -21.83 -7.66
N ARG A 139 30.50 -22.97 -6.94
CA ARG A 139 31.74 -23.65 -6.54
C ARG A 139 32.46 -24.06 -7.81
N GLU A 140 33.48 -23.32 -8.18
CA GLU A 140 34.49 -23.81 -9.10
C GLU A 140 35.18 -25.02 -8.47
N LYS A 141 34.97 -26.19 -9.07
CA LYS A 141 35.77 -27.38 -8.78
C LYS A 141 37.04 -27.25 -9.58
N HIS A 142 38.16 -27.04 -8.88
CA HIS A 142 39.51 -27.38 -9.37
C HIS A 142 39.75 -28.88 -9.20
#